data_a479b6910db7e4ee8f63a6d4be92a30c
#
_entry.id   a479b6910db7e4ee8f63a6d4be92a30c
#
_cell.length_a   1.000
_cell.length_b   1.000
_cell.length_c   1.000
_cell.angle_alpha   90.00
_cell.angle_beta   90.00
_cell.angle_gamma   90.00
#
_symmetry.space_group_name_H-M   'P 1'
#
loop_
_entity.id
_entity.type
_entity.pdbx_description
1 polymer ?
#
loop_
_entity_poly.entity_id
_entity_poly.type
_entity_poly.pdbx_seq_one_letter_code
_entity_poly.pdbx_strand_id
1 'polypeptide(L)'
;MNTLPARSRALLGAGLLLLGAGAAAGESLQGALEASVNRLDLTLVGTVILEVGNEAGYRVTADEAEALEALRIETRGRRLIVEQETPKRSGWIWDKGERLPVTLIVTLPTFETVAFAGAGRLTGEGLSGDELSLRLAGAGECELGDLSLGHFGLALAGAARCDVSGRADALEVSIAGAGSFEGFDLETQAAQVSVAGAGSAEVTARESFEGSVAGIGHIAYRGNPGSVEQSVSGLGRIEAD
;
A
#
# COMPACT_ATOMS: atom_id res chain seq x y z
N MET A 1 30.32 27.92 34.36
CA MET A 1 28.97 27.84 34.88
C MET A 1 28.08 28.59 33.93
N ASN A 2 27.44 27.89 33.02
CA ASN A 2 26.32 28.40 32.24
C ASN A 2 25.52 27.19 31.77
N THR A 3 24.46 26.91 32.50
CA THR A 3 23.49 25.86 32.22
C THR A 3 22.45 26.39 31.23
N LEU A 4 22.35 25.78 30.05
CA LEU A 4 21.26 25.97 29.11
C LEU A 4 20.06 25.08 29.51
N PRO A 5 18.82 25.57 29.48
CA PRO A 5 17.67 24.77 29.87
C PRO A 5 17.20 23.87 28.74
N ALA A 6 17.01 22.61 29.07
CA ALA A 6 16.33 21.62 28.24
C ALA A 6 14.87 22.05 28.00
N ARG A 7 14.49 22.25 26.74
CA ARG A 7 13.09 22.42 26.33
C ARG A 7 12.45 21.04 26.20
N SER A 8 11.77 20.62 27.23
CA SER A 8 10.85 19.50 27.20
C SER A 8 9.69 19.83 26.27
N ARG A 9 9.60 19.20 25.12
CA ARG A 9 8.36 19.09 24.36
C ARG A 9 7.65 17.83 24.83
N ALA A 10 6.60 18.01 25.62
CA ALA A 10 5.68 16.96 25.97
C ALA A 10 4.91 16.53 24.72
N LEU A 11 5.16 15.34 24.22
CA LEU A 11 4.31 14.61 23.28
C LEU A 11 3.40 13.72 24.12
N LEU A 12 2.14 14.12 24.22
CA LEU A 12 1.05 13.29 24.75
C LEU A 12 0.63 12.30 23.65
N GLY A 13 0.69 11.01 23.94
CA GLY A 13 -0.09 9.96 23.26
C GLY A 13 0.66 9.09 22.28
N ALA A 14 1.68 8.40 22.71
CA ALA A 14 2.07 7.10 22.17
C ALA A 14 2.90 6.39 23.24
N GLY A 15 2.41 5.28 23.73
CA GLY A 15 3.14 4.41 24.65
C GLY A 15 4.38 3.86 23.97
N LEU A 16 5.51 4.48 24.22
CA LEU A 16 6.82 3.96 23.85
C LEU A 16 7.18 2.84 24.82
N LEU A 17 7.23 1.62 24.38
CA LEU A 17 7.72 0.49 25.17
C LEU A 17 8.72 -0.37 24.39
N LEU A 18 9.96 -0.25 24.84
CA LEU A 18 10.99 -1.25 25.08
C LEU A 18 11.62 -2.01 23.91
N LEU A 19 12.93 -1.72 23.79
CA LEU A 19 13.93 -2.58 23.18
C LEU A 19 13.91 -3.96 23.85
N GLY A 20 13.56 -4.99 23.11
CA GLY A 20 13.80 -6.38 23.44
C GLY A 20 15.03 -6.88 22.66
N ALA A 21 16.19 -6.99 23.29
CA ALA A 21 17.33 -7.67 22.72
C ALA A 21 17.07 -9.19 22.72
N GLY A 22 16.60 -9.72 21.59
CA GLY A 22 16.51 -11.15 21.32
C GLY A 22 17.52 -11.51 20.22
N ALA A 23 18.30 -12.53 20.44
CA ALA A 23 19.40 -12.99 19.60
C ALA A 23 18.97 -13.22 18.14
N ALA A 24 19.82 -12.70 17.22
CA ALA A 24 19.77 -12.80 15.77
C ALA A 24 18.77 -11.87 15.06
N ALA A 25 19.34 -10.86 14.38
CA ALA A 25 18.74 -9.99 13.38
C ALA A 25 18.14 -8.67 13.88
N GLY A 26 18.71 -7.57 13.39
CA GLY A 26 18.07 -6.28 13.20
C GLY A 26 17.50 -5.58 14.45
N GLU A 27 17.59 -4.30 14.47
CA GLU A 27 16.90 -3.48 15.46
C GLU A 27 15.39 -3.46 15.14
N SER A 28 14.54 -3.40 16.17
CA SER A 28 13.09 -3.38 15.99
C SER A 28 12.44 -2.28 16.81
N LEU A 29 11.42 -1.66 16.21
CA LEU A 29 10.52 -0.69 16.83
C LEU A 29 9.10 -1.25 16.78
N GLN A 30 8.37 -1.20 17.89
CA GLN A 30 6.98 -1.66 17.92
C GLN A 30 6.11 -0.73 18.75
N GLY A 31 4.82 -0.68 18.42
CA GLY A 31 3.84 0.10 19.15
C GLY A 31 2.44 -0.50 19.06
N ALA A 32 1.65 -0.29 20.10
CA ALA A 32 0.24 -0.64 20.09
C ALA A 32 -0.54 0.48 19.39
N LEU A 33 -1.61 0.09 18.68
CA LEU A 33 -2.55 0.99 18.04
C LEU A 33 -3.94 0.86 18.67
N GLU A 34 -4.76 1.88 18.52
CA GLU A 34 -6.18 1.74 18.85
C GLU A 34 -6.88 0.89 17.78
N ALA A 35 -7.82 0.05 18.18
CA ALA A 35 -8.61 -0.78 17.26
C ALA A 35 -9.45 0.04 16.27
N SER A 36 -9.60 1.33 16.49
CA SER A 36 -10.27 2.27 15.58
C SER A 36 -9.41 2.68 14.39
N VAL A 37 -8.09 2.43 14.43
CA VAL A 37 -7.18 2.71 13.31
C VAL A 37 -7.47 1.70 12.19
N ASN A 38 -7.70 2.22 10.98
CA ASN A 38 -7.98 1.41 9.78
C ASN A 38 -7.51 2.08 8.49
N ARG A 39 -6.75 3.18 8.63
CA ARG A 39 -6.16 3.93 7.51
C ARG A 39 -4.66 4.03 7.67
N LEU A 40 -3.92 3.74 6.62
CA LEU A 40 -2.47 3.78 6.60
C LEU A 40 -1.99 4.76 5.54
N ASP A 41 -1.10 5.69 5.93
CA ASP A 41 -0.36 6.56 5.03
C ASP A 41 1.14 6.26 5.19
N LEU A 42 1.70 5.57 4.24
CA LEU A 42 3.05 5.02 4.31
C LEU A 42 3.93 5.64 3.23
N THR A 43 5.02 6.29 3.65
CA THR A 43 6.05 6.84 2.76
C THR A 43 7.39 6.26 3.15
N LEU A 44 7.78 5.14 2.54
CA LEU A 44 8.98 4.41 2.91
C LEU A 44 9.53 3.58 1.74
N VAL A 45 10.72 3.03 1.94
CA VAL A 45 11.34 2.03 1.08
C VAL A 45 11.43 0.71 1.85
N GLY A 46 10.98 -0.39 1.26
CA GLY A 46 11.04 -1.71 1.88
C GLY A 46 9.77 -2.53 1.75
N THR A 47 9.50 -3.39 2.72
CA THR A 47 8.37 -4.32 2.72
C THR A 47 7.32 -3.88 3.72
N VAL A 48 6.05 -3.88 3.29
CA VAL A 48 4.88 -3.65 4.15
C VAL A 48 4.05 -4.92 4.17
N ILE A 49 3.73 -5.40 5.34
CA ILE A 49 2.91 -6.59 5.55
C ILE A 49 1.64 -6.18 6.31
N LEU A 50 0.48 -6.43 5.72
CA LEU A 50 -0.82 -6.18 6.31
C LEU A 50 -1.33 -7.50 6.93
N GLU A 51 -1.51 -7.51 8.23
CA GLU A 51 -2.03 -8.67 8.97
C GLU A 51 -3.38 -8.36 9.57
N VAL A 52 -4.34 -9.26 9.43
CA VAL A 52 -5.63 -9.17 10.11
C VAL A 52 -5.50 -9.78 11.50
N GLY A 53 -5.83 -8.98 12.53
CA GLY A 53 -5.74 -9.46 13.90
C GLY A 53 -6.48 -8.57 14.90
N ASN A 54 -6.84 -9.13 16.05
CA ASN A 54 -7.61 -8.43 17.09
C ASN A 54 -6.74 -7.48 17.94
N GLU A 55 -5.44 -7.71 18.00
CA GLU A 55 -4.50 -6.86 18.71
C GLU A 55 -3.88 -5.85 17.72
N ALA A 56 -4.45 -4.65 17.69
CA ALA A 56 -3.98 -3.61 16.78
C ALA A 56 -2.58 -3.11 17.19
N GLY A 57 -1.66 -3.11 16.23
CA GLY A 57 -0.29 -2.70 16.48
C GLY A 57 0.55 -2.64 15.22
N TYR A 58 1.78 -2.17 15.38
CA TYR A 58 2.79 -2.20 14.33
C TYR A 58 4.13 -2.68 14.86
N ARG A 59 4.91 -3.27 13.97
CA ARG A 59 6.32 -3.62 14.19
C ARG A 59 7.12 -3.23 12.97
N VAL A 60 8.22 -2.53 13.20
CA VAL A 60 9.20 -2.21 12.16
C VAL A 60 10.52 -2.87 12.50
N THR A 61 11.12 -3.50 11.51
CA THR A 61 12.46 -4.08 11.60
C THR A 61 13.35 -3.54 10.49
N ALA A 62 14.61 -3.36 10.78
CA ALA A 62 15.62 -2.97 9.81
C ALA A 62 16.97 -3.63 10.14
N ASP A 63 17.80 -3.82 9.13
CA ASP A 63 19.15 -4.35 9.31
C ASP A 63 20.10 -3.32 9.96
N GLU A 64 19.81 -2.03 9.74
CA GLU A 64 20.60 -0.92 10.23
C GLU A 64 19.78 -0.01 11.15
N ALA A 65 20.33 0.36 12.31
CA ALA A 65 19.69 1.27 13.27
C ALA A 65 19.29 2.61 12.67
N GLU A 66 20.12 3.13 11.77
CA GLU A 66 19.89 4.40 11.07
C GLU A 66 18.56 4.40 10.28
N ALA A 67 18.14 3.24 9.76
CA ALA A 67 16.87 3.10 9.06
C ALA A 67 15.66 3.34 9.98
N LEU A 68 15.74 2.87 11.23
CA LEU A 68 14.70 3.07 12.23
C LEU A 68 14.72 4.51 12.79
N GLU A 69 15.90 5.09 12.97
CA GLU A 69 16.03 6.49 13.42
C GLU A 69 15.46 7.50 12.40
N ALA A 70 15.47 7.12 11.11
CA ALA A 70 14.88 7.92 10.02
C ALA A 70 13.35 7.83 9.94
N LEU A 71 12.71 6.97 10.74
CA LEU A 71 11.27 6.80 10.73
C LEU A 71 10.57 7.77 11.67
N ARG A 72 9.53 8.40 11.14
CA ARG A 72 8.56 9.15 11.89
C ARG A 72 7.23 8.40 11.86
N ILE A 73 6.77 7.98 13.02
CA ILE A 73 5.52 7.22 13.17
C ILE A 73 4.56 8.04 14.03
N GLU A 74 3.41 8.37 13.47
CA GLU A 74 2.37 9.16 14.15
C GLU A 74 1.00 8.52 13.95
N THR A 75 0.16 8.56 14.98
CA THR A 75 -1.24 8.19 14.87
C THR A 75 -2.09 9.45 14.97
N ARG A 76 -2.97 9.69 13.99
CA ARG A 76 -3.91 10.82 13.96
C ARG A 76 -5.33 10.32 13.74
N GLY A 77 -6.10 10.21 14.82
CA GLY A 77 -7.44 9.65 14.80
C GLY A 77 -7.39 8.19 14.31
N ARG A 78 -8.10 7.86 13.23
CA ARG A 78 -8.16 6.52 12.66
C ARG A 78 -7.01 6.21 11.68
N ARG A 79 -5.97 7.03 11.63
CA ARG A 79 -4.90 6.95 10.63
C ARG A 79 -3.54 6.73 11.28
N LEU A 80 -2.80 5.72 10.84
CA LEU A 80 -1.38 5.54 11.10
C LEU A 80 -0.59 6.17 9.95
N ILE A 81 0.35 7.04 10.29
CA ILE A 81 1.24 7.72 9.34
C ILE A 81 2.65 7.24 9.64
N VAL A 82 3.32 6.68 8.63
CA VAL A 82 4.71 6.27 8.70
C VAL A 82 5.48 6.95 7.58
N GLU A 83 6.38 7.83 7.96
CA GLU A 83 7.21 8.58 7.01
C GLU A 83 8.68 8.25 7.26
N GLN A 84 9.40 7.88 6.22
CA GLN A 84 10.84 7.70 6.28
C GLN A 84 11.53 8.95 5.74
N GLU A 85 12.22 9.66 6.63
CA GLU A 85 13.03 10.80 6.25
C GLU A 85 14.28 10.33 5.47
N THR A 86 14.72 11.15 4.52
CA THR A 86 16.00 10.89 3.85
C THR A 86 17.11 11.34 4.81
N PRO A 87 18.08 10.46 5.16
CA PRO A 87 19.18 10.83 6.04
C PRO A 87 19.93 12.03 5.48
N LYS A 88 20.08 13.10 6.28
CA LYS A 88 20.93 14.24 5.95
C LYS A 88 22.38 13.86 6.24
N ARG A 89 23.06 13.24 5.28
CA ARG A 89 24.52 13.09 5.38
C ARG A 89 25.19 14.45 5.23
N SER A 90 25.88 14.86 6.28
CA SER A 90 26.66 16.09 6.32
C SER A 90 27.90 15.95 5.44
N GLY A 91 27.95 16.70 4.36
CA GLY A 91 29.19 16.99 3.68
C GLY A 91 29.33 16.54 2.24
N TRP A 92 28.82 17.29 1.32
CA TRP A 92 28.97 17.42 -0.14
C TRP A 92 27.66 17.35 -0.89
N ILE A 93 27.47 18.27 -1.81
CA ILE A 93 26.23 18.64 -2.50
C ILE A 93 25.62 17.50 -3.38
N TRP A 94 26.31 16.36 -3.51
CA TRP A 94 25.93 15.26 -4.42
C TRP A 94 25.58 13.94 -3.72
N ASP A 95 25.72 13.83 -2.40
CA ASP A 95 25.36 12.63 -1.66
C ASP A 95 23.89 12.75 -1.20
N LYS A 96 22.96 12.39 -2.08
CA LYS A 96 21.57 12.12 -1.71
C LYS A 96 21.57 10.80 -0.95
N GLY A 97 21.52 10.86 0.39
CA GLY A 97 21.40 9.65 1.20
C GLY A 97 20.25 8.79 0.66
N GLU A 98 20.52 7.52 0.41
CA GLU A 98 19.49 6.55 0.04
C GLU A 98 18.67 6.20 1.27
N ARG A 99 17.38 6.01 1.10
CA ARG A 99 16.51 5.45 2.15
C ARG A 99 16.86 3.98 2.30
N LEU A 100 17.17 3.57 3.50
CA LEU A 100 17.47 2.18 3.83
C LEU A 100 16.19 1.37 3.94
N PRO A 101 16.14 0.15 3.40
CA PRO A 101 14.91 -0.63 3.42
C PRO A 101 14.50 -1.04 4.84
N VAL A 102 13.21 -0.98 5.10
CA VAL A 102 12.61 -1.43 6.35
C VAL A 102 11.51 -2.46 6.09
N THR A 103 11.23 -3.32 7.05
CA THR A 103 10.06 -4.18 7.04
C THR A 103 9.07 -3.67 8.08
N LEU A 104 7.90 -3.22 7.63
CA LEU A 104 6.80 -2.75 8.45
C LEU A 104 5.68 -3.79 8.44
N ILE A 105 5.35 -4.32 9.60
CA ILE A 105 4.18 -5.18 9.82
C ILE A 105 3.13 -4.34 10.53
N VAL A 106 1.93 -4.30 9.99
CA VAL A 106 0.78 -3.63 10.62
C VAL A 106 -0.32 -4.63 10.82
N THR A 107 -0.69 -4.85 12.08
CA THR A 107 -1.78 -5.74 12.46
C THR A 107 -3.00 -4.91 12.85
N LEU A 108 -4.12 -5.06 12.16
CA LEU A 108 -5.38 -4.35 12.43
C LEU A 108 -6.57 -5.30 12.27
N PRO A 109 -7.70 -5.04 12.96
CA PRO A 109 -8.93 -5.81 12.73
C PRO A 109 -9.49 -5.65 11.30
N THR A 110 -9.37 -4.46 10.72
CA THR A 110 -9.85 -4.13 9.37
C THR A 110 -8.99 -3.04 8.75
N PHE A 111 -8.93 -3.02 7.42
CA PHE A 111 -8.28 -1.98 6.63
C PHE A 111 -9.30 -1.31 5.72
N GLU A 112 -9.46 0.01 5.78
CA GLU A 112 -10.31 0.80 4.87
C GLU A 112 -9.50 1.51 3.79
N THR A 113 -8.34 2.07 4.15
CA THR A 113 -7.49 2.79 3.20
C THR A 113 -6.02 2.49 3.49
N VAL A 114 -5.30 2.14 2.44
CA VAL A 114 -3.85 1.98 2.48
C VAL A 114 -3.24 2.81 1.36
N ALA A 115 -2.47 3.83 1.72
CA ALA A 115 -1.69 4.62 0.78
C ALA A 115 -0.20 4.31 1.00
N PHE A 116 0.46 3.81 -0.03
CA PHE A 116 1.88 3.49 -0.01
C PHE A 116 2.60 4.28 -1.10
N ALA A 117 3.52 5.14 -0.67
CA ALA A 117 4.34 5.95 -1.56
C ALA A 117 5.82 5.61 -1.36
N GLY A 118 6.49 5.16 -2.40
CA GLY A 118 7.91 4.79 -2.32
C GLY A 118 8.31 3.68 -3.26
N ALA A 119 9.18 2.80 -2.78
CA ALA A 119 9.63 1.64 -3.54
C ALA A 119 9.68 0.40 -2.64
N GLY A 120 9.10 -0.70 -3.08
CA GLY A 120 9.13 -1.93 -2.29
C GLY A 120 7.96 -2.87 -2.56
N ARG A 121 7.66 -3.70 -1.57
CA ARG A 121 6.61 -4.71 -1.64
C ARG A 121 5.54 -4.47 -0.58
N LEU A 122 4.28 -4.57 -0.98
CA LEU A 122 3.12 -4.61 -0.09
C LEU A 122 2.48 -5.98 -0.18
N THR A 123 2.29 -6.63 0.96
CA THR A 123 1.62 -7.94 1.00
C THR A 123 0.50 -7.94 2.04
N GLY A 124 -0.54 -8.74 1.79
CA GLY A 124 -1.64 -8.94 2.73
C GLY A 124 -2.45 -10.17 2.34
N GLU A 125 -2.96 -10.87 3.34
CA GLU A 125 -3.77 -12.08 3.13
C GLU A 125 -5.00 -12.06 4.02
N GLY A 126 -6.14 -12.54 3.50
CA GLY A 126 -7.39 -12.66 4.24
C GLY A 126 -8.04 -11.32 4.62
N LEU A 127 -7.75 -10.24 3.87
CA LEU A 127 -8.34 -8.93 4.14
C LEU A 127 -9.85 -8.96 3.84
N SER A 128 -10.65 -8.53 4.79
CA SER A 128 -12.11 -8.56 4.68
C SER A 128 -12.76 -7.29 5.20
N GLY A 129 -13.94 -6.95 4.67
CA GLY A 129 -14.69 -5.77 5.07
C GLY A 129 -15.60 -5.23 3.98
N ASP A 130 -16.25 -4.10 4.26
CA ASP A 130 -17.14 -3.46 3.30
C ASP A 130 -16.37 -2.79 2.15
N GLU A 131 -15.24 -2.13 2.48
CA GLU A 131 -14.44 -1.38 1.51
C GLU A 131 -12.95 -1.43 1.85
N LEU A 132 -12.12 -1.62 0.83
CA LEU A 132 -10.68 -1.39 0.87
C LEU A 132 -10.25 -0.51 -0.31
N SER A 133 -9.65 0.64 -0.01
CA SER A 133 -9.04 1.52 -1.01
C SER A 133 -7.52 1.49 -0.89
N LEU A 134 -6.85 0.98 -1.92
CA LEU A 134 -5.40 0.88 -2.01
C LEU A 134 -4.84 1.90 -3.02
N ARG A 135 -3.87 2.69 -2.62
CA ARG A 135 -3.17 3.64 -3.48
C ARG A 135 -1.68 3.37 -3.43
N LEU A 136 -1.11 3.03 -4.57
CA LEU A 136 0.33 2.78 -4.73
C LEU A 136 0.94 3.85 -5.63
N ALA A 137 1.90 4.60 -5.10
CA ALA A 137 2.61 5.65 -5.84
C ALA A 137 4.12 5.38 -5.84
N GLY A 138 4.70 5.12 -7.00
CA GLY A 138 6.14 4.85 -7.15
C GLY A 138 6.43 3.58 -7.93
N ALA A 139 7.33 2.76 -7.41
CA ALA A 139 7.75 1.51 -8.04
C ALA A 139 7.69 0.35 -7.03
N GLY A 140 7.13 -0.79 -7.40
CA GLY A 140 7.09 -1.92 -6.49
C GLY A 140 6.07 -2.99 -6.86
N GLU A 141 5.89 -3.90 -5.93
CA GLU A 141 5.00 -5.04 -6.06
C GLU A 141 3.95 -5.01 -4.95
N CYS A 142 2.74 -5.41 -5.29
CA CYS A 142 1.64 -5.59 -4.35
C CYS A 142 1.07 -7.00 -4.55
N GLU A 143 0.96 -7.76 -3.48
CA GLU A 143 0.38 -9.09 -3.47
C GLU A 143 -0.70 -9.16 -2.40
N LEU A 144 -1.96 -9.30 -2.79
CA LEU A 144 -3.09 -9.43 -1.88
C LEU A 144 -3.83 -10.73 -2.15
N GLY A 145 -3.78 -11.64 -1.19
CA GLY A 145 -4.42 -12.95 -1.26
C GLY A 145 -5.70 -13.03 -0.45
N ASP A 146 -6.63 -13.88 -0.93
CA ASP A 146 -7.83 -14.28 -0.21
C ASP A 146 -8.70 -13.11 0.29
N LEU A 147 -8.92 -12.11 -0.59
CA LEU A 147 -9.77 -10.97 -0.29
C LEU A 147 -11.25 -11.37 -0.17
N SER A 148 -11.98 -10.71 0.75
CA SER A 148 -13.44 -10.83 0.87
C SER A 148 -14.05 -9.47 1.17
N LEU A 149 -14.37 -8.71 0.11
CA LEU A 149 -14.73 -7.29 0.19
C LEU A 149 -16.06 -6.99 -0.50
N GLY A 150 -16.79 -5.99 -0.02
CA GLY A 150 -17.91 -5.38 -0.76
C GLY A 150 -17.37 -4.52 -1.92
N HIS A 151 -16.39 -3.65 -1.65
CA HIS A 151 -15.76 -2.81 -2.66
C HIS A 151 -14.23 -2.83 -2.54
N PHE A 152 -13.54 -3.07 -3.66
CA PHE A 152 -12.10 -2.94 -3.74
C PHE A 152 -11.72 -1.86 -4.75
N GLY A 153 -11.07 -0.80 -4.26
CA GLY A 153 -10.52 0.28 -5.07
C GLY A 153 -9.01 0.23 -5.13
N LEU A 154 -8.43 0.26 -6.34
CA LEU A 154 -6.99 0.28 -6.57
C LEU A 154 -6.58 1.44 -7.45
N ALA A 155 -5.66 2.28 -6.98
CA ALA A 155 -5.03 3.32 -7.78
C ALA A 155 -3.51 3.10 -7.85
N LEU A 156 -2.99 2.82 -9.04
CA LEU A 156 -1.57 2.68 -9.33
C LEU A 156 -1.05 3.92 -10.04
N ALA A 157 -0.05 4.58 -9.48
CA ALA A 157 0.63 5.71 -10.09
C ALA A 157 2.13 5.44 -10.18
N GLY A 158 2.65 5.26 -11.41
CA GLY A 158 4.06 4.94 -11.65
C GLY A 158 4.28 3.60 -12.35
N ALA A 159 5.17 2.77 -11.81
CA ALA A 159 5.55 1.48 -12.39
C ALA A 159 5.42 0.37 -11.32
N ALA A 160 4.22 0.14 -10.84
CA ALA A 160 3.92 -0.89 -9.85
C ALA A 160 3.16 -2.06 -10.48
N ARG A 161 3.40 -3.27 -9.97
CA ARG A 161 2.63 -4.48 -10.29
C ARG A 161 1.79 -4.84 -9.07
N CYS A 162 0.53 -5.16 -9.27
CA CYS A 162 -0.36 -5.63 -8.21
C CYS A 162 -1.06 -6.91 -8.63
N ASP A 163 -0.84 -7.98 -7.86
CA ASP A 163 -1.46 -9.28 -8.01
C ASP A 163 -2.50 -9.47 -6.91
N VAL A 164 -3.74 -9.79 -7.28
CA VAL A 164 -4.84 -9.83 -6.32
C VAL A 164 -5.74 -11.03 -6.57
N SER A 165 -6.07 -11.74 -5.47
CA SER A 165 -6.96 -12.89 -5.52
C SER A 165 -8.04 -12.84 -4.43
N GLY A 166 -9.15 -13.58 -4.64
CA GLY A 166 -10.26 -13.65 -3.70
C GLY A 166 -11.59 -13.24 -4.30
N ARG A 167 -12.37 -12.40 -3.59
CA ARG A 167 -13.69 -11.95 -4.03
C ARG A 167 -13.95 -10.49 -3.63
N ALA A 168 -14.60 -9.74 -4.52
CA ALA A 168 -15.19 -8.44 -4.22
C ALA A 168 -16.54 -8.29 -4.99
N ASP A 169 -17.52 -7.59 -4.42
CA ASP A 169 -18.75 -7.32 -5.17
C ASP A 169 -18.49 -6.28 -6.26
N ALA A 170 -17.73 -5.23 -5.95
CA ALA A 170 -17.34 -4.20 -6.91
C ALA A 170 -15.84 -3.97 -6.91
N LEU A 171 -15.26 -3.80 -8.11
CA LEU A 171 -13.85 -3.51 -8.34
C LEU A 171 -13.70 -2.19 -9.10
N GLU A 172 -12.86 -1.29 -8.60
CA GLU A 172 -12.44 -0.08 -9.31
C GLU A 172 -10.91 -0.07 -9.43
N VAL A 173 -10.38 -0.07 -10.65
CA VAL A 173 -8.95 -0.01 -10.93
C VAL A 173 -8.61 1.22 -11.76
N SER A 174 -7.67 2.02 -11.28
CA SER A 174 -7.11 3.16 -11.99
C SER A 174 -5.61 3.05 -12.11
N ILE A 175 -5.08 2.97 -13.31
CA ILE A 175 -3.64 2.87 -13.58
C ILE A 175 -3.19 4.12 -14.33
N ALA A 176 -2.26 4.88 -13.74
CA ALA A 176 -1.62 6.03 -14.35
C ALA A 176 -0.11 5.78 -14.48
N GLY A 177 0.36 5.52 -15.69
CA GLY A 177 1.78 5.24 -15.97
C GLY A 177 2.01 3.92 -16.69
N ALA A 178 2.92 3.09 -16.18
CA ALA A 178 3.30 1.80 -16.76
C ALA A 178 3.10 0.64 -15.73
N GLY A 179 2.09 0.74 -14.91
CA GLY A 179 1.75 -0.30 -13.93
C GLY A 179 0.98 -1.48 -14.54
N SER A 180 0.94 -2.59 -13.82
CA SER A 180 0.14 -3.76 -14.17
C SER A 180 -0.73 -4.20 -12.99
N PHE A 181 -1.96 -4.58 -13.30
CA PHE A 181 -2.90 -5.20 -12.36
C PHE A 181 -3.25 -6.60 -12.85
N GLU A 182 -3.01 -7.61 -12.02
CA GLU A 182 -3.32 -9.02 -12.29
C GLU A 182 -4.42 -9.45 -11.31
N GLY A 183 -5.65 -9.43 -11.78
CA GLY A 183 -6.85 -9.71 -10.99
C GLY A 183 -7.76 -10.75 -11.62
N PHE A 184 -7.24 -11.66 -12.45
CA PHE A 184 -8.06 -12.76 -12.96
C PHE A 184 -8.56 -13.71 -11.85
N ASP A 185 -7.79 -13.84 -10.78
CA ASP A 185 -8.13 -14.66 -9.62
C ASP A 185 -8.95 -13.90 -8.56
N LEU A 186 -9.31 -12.64 -8.82
CA LEU A 186 -10.27 -11.86 -8.04
C LEU A 186 -11.65 -11.93 -8.71
N GLU A 187 -12.57 -12.71 -8.14
CA GLU A 187 -13.94 -12.77 -8.65
C GLU A 187 -14.72 -11.51 -8.28
N THR A 188 -15.30 -10.81 -9.28
CA THR A 188 -16.13 -9.63 -9.03
C THR A 188 -17.49 -9.70 -9.75
N GLN A 189 -18.51 -8.99 -9.23
CA GLN A 189 -19.78 -8.82 -9.93
C GLN A 189 -19.68 -7.67 -10.93
N ALA A 190 -19.17 -6.52 -10.49
CA ALA A 190 -18.97 -5.35 -11.33
C ALA A 190 -17.49 -4.93 -11.31
N ALA A 191 -16.93 -4.62 -12.47
CA ALA A 191 -15.56 -4.10 -12.58
C ALA A 191 -15.51 -2.85 -13.45
N GLN A 192 -14.86 -1.79 -12.92
CA GLN A 192 -14.56 -0.57 -13.64
C GLN A 192 -13.03 -0.40 -13.71
N VAL A 193 -12.49 -0.29 -14.92
CA VAL A 193 -11.04 -0.25 -15.13
C VAL A 193 -10.66 0.93 -16.03
N SER A 194 -9.75 1.78 -15.55
CA SER A 194 -9.21 2.90 -16.31
C SER A 194 -7.68 2.82 -16.40
N VAL A 195 -7.15 2.80 -17.61
CA VAL A 195 -5.71 2.78 -17.87
C VAL A 195 -5.29 4.02 -18.64
N ALA A 196 -4.48 4.88 -18.03
CA ALA A 196 -3.89 6.06 -18.64
C ALA A 196 -2.37 5.89 -18.77
N GLY A 197 -1.89 5.64 -19.99
CA GLY A 197 -0.47 5.43 -20.28
C GLY A 197 -0.18 4.12 -21.01
N ALA A 198 0.78 3.34 -20.50
CA ALA A 198 1.25 2.07 -21.09
C ALA A 198 1.05 0.89 -20.14
N GLY A 199 0.07 0.97 -19.26
CA GLY A 199 -0.23 -0.07 -18.27
C GLY A 199 -1.10 -1.20 -18.82
N SER A 200 -1.26 -2.26 -18.01
CA SER A 200 -2.15 -3.38 -18.29
C SER A 200 -3.02 -3.73 -17.08
N ALA A 201 -4.21 -4.23 -17.35
CA ALA A 201 -5.11 -4.74 -16.32
C ALA A 201 -5.79 -6.03 -16.78
N GLU A 202 -5.87 -6.99 -15.88
CA GLU A 202 -6.58 -8.25 -16.03
C GLU A 202 -7.64 -8.37 -14.95
N VAL A 203 -8.91 -8.56 -15.33
CA VAL A 203 -10.03 -8.57 -14.38
C VAL A 203 -11.04 -9.66 -14.68
N THR A 204 -11.75 -10.13 -13.67
CA THR A 204 -12.89 -11.04 -13.82
C THR A 204 -14.16 -10.34 -13.34
N ALA A 205 -15.16 -10.14 -14.23
CA ALA A 205 -16.43 -9.52 -13.93
C ALA A 205 -17.59 -10.40 -14.42
N ARG A 206 -18.63 -10.59 -13.59
CA ARG A 206 -19.75 -11.48 -13.90
C ARG A 206 -21.01 -10.78 -14.37
N GLU A 207 -21.27 -9.56 -13.90
CA GLU A 207 -22.51 -8.82 -14.23
C GLU A 207 -22.24 -7.65 -15.17
N SER A 208 -21.26 -6.81 -14.84
CA SER A 208 -20.93 -5.62 -15.63
C SER A 208 -19.45 -5.34 -15.68
N PHE A 209 -18.99 -4.89 -16.84
CA PHE A 209 -17.62 -4.44 -17.06
C PHE A 209 -17.61 -3.09 -17.79
N GLU A 210 -16.88 -2.13 -17.21
CA GLU A 210 -16.60 -0.84 -17.84
C GLU A 210 -15.09 -0.66 -17.97
N GLY A 211 -14.59 -0.52 -19.20
CA GLY A 211 -13.16 -0.39 -19.49
C GLY A 211 -12.83 0.89 -20.25
N SER A 212 -11.82 1.63 -19.81
CA SER A 212 -11.32 2.81 -20.49
C SER A 212 -9.81 2.77 -20.64
N VAL A 213 -9.31 2.96 -21.86
CA VAL A 213 -7.87 3.04 -22.15
C VAL A 213 -7.55 4.36 -22.83
N ALA A 214 -6.64 5.15 -22.23
CA ALA A 214 -6.07 6.34 -22.82
C ALA A 214 -4.55 6.16 -22.99
N GLY A 215 -4.09 5.89 -24.23
CA GLY A 215 -2.68 5.66 -24.54
C GLY A 215 -2.43 4.36 -25.30
N ILE A 216 -1.47 3.55 -24.83
CA ILE A 216 -1.08 2.26 -25.43
C ILE A 216 -1.30 1.08 -24.47
N GLY A 217 -2.16 1.26 -23.47
CA GLY A 217 -2.48 0.27 -22.46
C GLY A 217 -3.33 -0.90 -22.99
N HIS A 218 -3.44 -1.92 -22.17
CA HIS A 218 -4.18 -3.14 -22.47
C HIS A 218 -5.08 -3.52 -21.28
N ILE A 219 -6.34 -3.87 -21.55
CA ILE A 219 -7.24 -4.46 -20.55
C ILE A 219 -7.76 -5.78 -21.10
N ALA A 220 -7.61 -6.85 -20.32
CA ALA A 220 -8.24 -8.14 -20.56
C ALA A 220 -9.29 -8.41 -19.49
N TYR A 221 -10.47 -8.88 -19.88
CA TYR A 221 -11.52 -9.21 -18.92
C TYR A 221 -12.12 -10.60 -19.17
N ARG A 222 -12.52 -11.27 -18.08
CA ARG A 222 -13.20 -12.58 -18.06
C ARG A 222 -14.55 -12.49 -17.36
N GLY A 223 -15.31 -13.59 -17.37
CA GLY A 223 -16.53 -13.76 -16.57
C GLY A 223 -17.83 -13.63 -17.35
N ASN A 224 -17.76 -13.28 -18.63
CA ASN A 224 -18.92 -13.13 -19.53
C ASN A 224 -20.01 -12.17 -18.99
N PRO A 225 -19.67 -10.91 -18.66
CA PRO A 225 -20.58 -9.93 -18.09
C PRO A 225 -21.77 -9.65 -19.03
N GLY A 226 -22.95 -9.42 -18.43
CA GLY A 226 -24.17 -9.11 -19.19
C GLY A 226 -24.19 -7.70 -19.78
N SER A 227 -23.38 -6.78 -19.22
CA SER A 227 -23.20 -5.40 -19.71
C SER A 227 -21.72 -5.12 -19.90
N VAL A 228 -21.35 -4.61 -21.07
CA VAL A 228 -19.96 -4.26 -21.39
C VAL A 228 -19.93 -2.88 -22.03
N GLU A 229 -19.19 -1.95 -21.38
CA GLU A 229 -18.89 -0.63 -21.93
C GLU A 229 -17.39 -0.47 -22.13
N GLN A 230 -16.96 -0.05 -23.32
CA GLN A 230 -15.55 0.08 -23.65
C GLN A 230 -15.26 1.41 -24.34
N SER A 231 -14.19 2.07 -23.92
CA SER A 231 -13.71 3.30 -24.53
C SER A 231 -12.20 3.24 -24.73
N VAL A 232 -11.72 3.43 -25.95
CA VAL A 232 -10.29 3.42 -26.26
C VAL A 232 -9.91 4.71 -26.98
N SER A 233 -8.97 5.44 -26.40
CA SER A 233 -8.35 6.63 -26.97
C SER A 233 -6.85 6.41 -27.11
N GLY A 234 -6.37 6.14 -28.32
CA GLY A 234 -4.96 5.85 -28.60
C GLY A 234 -4.76 4.53 -29.35
N LEU A 235 -3.69 3.83 -29.07
CA LEU A 235 -3.30 2.55 -29.69
C LEU A 235 -3.50 1.34 -28.74
N GLY A 236 -4.13 1.57 -27.60
CA GLY A 236 -4.46 0.51 -26.66
C GLY A 236 -5.60 -0.38 -27.12
N ARG A 237 -5.92 -1.42 -26.34
CA ARG A 237 -7.04 -2.32 -26.62
C ARG A 237 -7.68 -2.85 -25.35
N ILE A 238 -8.93 -3.28 -25.51
CA ILE A 238 -9.71 -3.96 -24.50
C ILE A 238 -10.24 -5.23 -25.15
N GLU A 239 -10.01 -6.39 -24.55
CA GLU A 239 -10.43 -7.68 -25.12
C GLU A 239 -11.02 -8.60 -24.05
N ALA A 240 -11.94 -9.45 -24.45
CA ALA A 240 -12.41 -10.57 -23.64
C ALA A 240 -11.43 -11.75 -23.82
N ASP A 241 -11.08 -12.41 -22.69
CA ASP A 241 -10.19 -13.55 -22.64
C ASP A 241 -10.98 -14.87 -22.45
#